data_24e428b276b10d1ad021913753fe510f
#
_entry.id   24e428b276b10d1ad021913753fe510f
#
_cell.length_a   1.000
_cell.length_b   1.000
_cell.length_c   1.000
_cell.angle_alpha   90.00
_cell.angle_beta   90.00
_cell.angle_gamma   90.00
#
_symmetry.space_group_name_H-M   'P 1'
#
loop_
_entity.id
_entity.type
_entity.pdbx_description
1 polymer ?
#
loop_
_entity_poly.entity_id
_entity_poly.type
_entity_poly.pdbx_seq_one_letter_code
_entity_poly.pdbx_strand_id
1 'polypeptide(L)'
;MIRTVKSKTLIASAVIAFFGQTAVMWAGPTEPSSKEVVPPAAPPPTSFFRANELDIGIFASYDKGVGDVSNLGIGEHGWGGGVDVAYFPWLYGGFRFQGSALNISRADQTAGIVTYDAVLRYPLDLVIPNFHLAPYAFGGVGGLLGGLDGTNRFGGQRTDSRVLGNAGGGLEYHFTPHVGIFTEAGYDFVDGPHNNMVQINWGARFAF
;
A
#
# COMPACT_ATOMS: atom_id res chain seq x y z
N MET A 1 -8.33 -43.20 -24.06
CA MET A 1 -8.20 -41.83 -24.61
C MET A 1 -7.63 -40.98 -23.49
N ILE A 2 -6.33 -40.81 -23.44
CA ILE A 2 -5.57 -40.18 -22.35
C ILE A 2 -5.32 -38.74 -22.75
N ARG A 3 -5.93 -37.77 -22.04
CA ARG A 3 -5.68 -36.34 -22.23
C ARG A 3 -4.51 -35.91 -21.35
N THR A 4 -3.41 -35.59 -22.00
CA THR A 4 -2.19 -35.05 -21.41
C THR A 4 -2.46 -33.57 -20.99
N VAL A 5 -2.43 -33.30 -19.70
CA VAL A 5 -2.44 -31.95 -19.13
C VAL A 5 -1.05 -31.37 -19.29
N LYS A 6 -0.88 -30.36 -20.11
CA LYS A 6 0.35 -29.59 -20.21
C LYS A 6 0.40 -28.58 -19.07
N SER A 7 1.23 -28.87 -18.09
CA SER A 7 1.66 -27.93 -17.05
C SER A 7 2.44 -26.78 -17.69
N LYS A 8 1.92 -25.55 -17.62
CA LYS A 8 2.69 -24.35 -17.92
C LYS A 8 3.33 -23.84 -16.64
N THR A 9 4.59 -24.18 -16.47
CA THR A 9 5.46 -23.63 -15.45
C THR A 9 5.72 -22.16 -15.80
N LEU A 10 5.15 -21.25 -15.05
CA LEU A 10 5.42 -19.82 -15.17
C LEU A 10 6.59 -19.50 -14.24
N ILE A 11 7.74 -19.27 -14.86
CA ILE A 11 8.98 -18.84 -14.19
C ILE A 11 8.82 -17.36 -13.84
N ALA A 12 8.63 -17.07 -12.57
CA ALA A 12 8.77 -15.74 -12.03
C ALA A 12 10.23 -15.56 -11.57
N SER A 13 11.08 -15.10 -12.47
CA SER A 13 12.46 -14.71 -12.17
C SER A 13 12.65 -13.28 -12.60
N ALA A 14 12.64 -12.32 -11.67
CA ALA A 14 13.33 -11.06 -11.81
C ALA A 14 13.34 -10.28 -10.48
N VAL A 15 14.25 -10.64 -9.60
CA VAL A 15 14.77 -9.69 -8.62
C VAL A 15 16.22 -9.46 -9.02
N ILE A 16 16.45 -8.41 -9.75
CA ILE A 16 17.80 -7.95 -10.07
C ILE A 16 18.25 -7.05 -8.93
N ALA A 17 19.15 -7.59 -8.13
CA ALA A 17 19.92 -6.82 -7.17
C ALA A 17 20.87 -5.87 -7.91
N PHE A 18 20.59 -4.57 -7.84
CA PHE A 18 21.54 -3.53 -8.23
C PHE A 18 22.38 -3.17 -7.00
N PHE A 19 23.43 -3.93 -6.75
CA PHE A 19 24.51 -3.47 -5.88
C PHE A 19 25.56 -2.78 -6.74
N GLY A 20 25.44 -1.45 -6.84
CA GLY A 20 26.51 -0.61 -7.37
C GLY A 20 27.70 -0.63 -6.40
N GLN A 21 28.80 -1.25 -6.80
CA GLN A 21 30.08 -1.14 -6.10
C GLN A 21 30.63 0.26 -6.32
N THR A 22 30.57 1.10 -5.30
CA THR A 22 31.34 2.34 -5.26
C THR A 22 32.81 2.00 -5.00
N ALA A 23 33.63 2.13 -6.02
CA ALA A 23 35.09 2.10 -5.89
C ALA A 23 35.50 3.29 -5.03
N VAL A 24 35.91 3.03 -3.80
CA VAL A 24 36.56 4.04 -2.95
C VAL A 24 37.98 4.24 -3.47
N MET A 25 38.16 5.31 -4.23
CA MET A 25 39.50 5.80 -4.51
C MET A 25 40.08 6.41 -3.23
N TRP A 26 41.06 5.75 -2.69
CA TRP A 26 41.85 6.26 -1.57
C TRP A 26 42.81 7.33 -2.11
N ALA A 27 42.41 8.59 -2.08
CA ALA A 27 43.30 9.71 -2.21
C ALA A 27 44.01 9.88 -0.86
N GLY A 28 45.35 9.85 -0.89
CA GLY A 28 46.16 10.02 0.31
C GLY A 28 45.93 11.39 0.99
N PRO A 29 46.35 11.54 2.24
CA PRO A 29 46.10 12.75 3.01
C PRO A 29 46.86 13.93 2.40
N THR A 30 46.13 14.83 1.76
CA THR A 30 46.62 16.19 1.48
C THR A 30 46.55 16.97 2.78
N GLU A 31 47.68 17.43 3.27
CA GLU A 31 47.72 18.29 4.44
C GLU A 31 46.86 19.53 4.22
N PRO A 32 45.94 19.86 5.16
CA PRO A 32 45.06 21.01 5.00
C PRO A 32 45.93 22.28 5.15
N SER A 33 45.97 23.07 4.08
CA SER A 33 46.50 24.44 4.13
C SER A 33 45.68 25.24 5.13
N SER A 34 46.33 25.77 6.13
CA SER A 34 45.75 26.30 7.38
C SER A 34 45.07 27.66 7.24
N LYS A 35 44.19 27.88 6.26
CA LYS A 35 43.39 29.13 6.17
C LYS A 35 42.10 29.04 5.36
N GLU A 36 41.64 27.89 4.98
CA GLU A 36 40.34 27.82 4.32
C GLU A 36 39.24 27.66 5.39
N VAL A 37 38.55 28.77 5.67
CA VAL A 37 37.34 28.74 6.50
C VAL A 37 36.31 28.00 5.68
N VAL A 38 36.17 26.69 5.92
CA VAL A 38 35.11 25.90 5.34
C VAL A 38 33.79 26.48 5.87
N PRO A 39 32.90 26.98 4.99
CA PRO A 39 31.60 27.45 5.42
C PRO A 39 30.89 26.33 6.20
N PRO A 40 30.16 26.63 7.29
CA PRO A 40 29.39 25.62 7.99
C PRO A 40 28.54 24.84 6.98
N ALA A 41 28.64 23.51 7.04
CA ALA A 41 27.79 22.67 6.20
C ALA A 41 26.33 23.11 6.36
N ALA A 42 25.65 23.32 5.24
CA ALA A 42 24.22 23.63 5.28
C ALA A 42 23.49 22.57 6.12
N PRO A 43 22.60 22.96 7.02
CA PRO A 43 21.84 22.00 7.79
C PRO A 43 21.15 21.02 6.82
N PRO A 44 21.14 19.72 7.14
CA PRO A 44 20.49 18.73 6.29
C PRO A 44 19.03 19.14 6.06
N PRO A 45 18.47 18.90 4.87
CA PRO A 45 17.07 19.19 4.59
C PRO A 45 16.20 18.47 5.63
N THR A 46 15.30 19.22 6.26
CA THR A 46 14.42 18.67 7.27
C THR A 46 13.28 17.96 6.56
N SER A 47 13.33 16.65 6.48
CA SER A 47 12.21 15.85 5.97
C SER A 47 10.98 15.96 6.89
N PHE A 48 9.80 15.99 6.30
CA PHE A 48 8.54 15.86 7.07
C PHE A 48 8.27 14.41 7.46
N PHE A 49 8.89 13.46 6.78
CA PHE A 49 8.80 12.04 7.05
C PHE A 49 9.92 11.60 8.01
N ARG A 50 9.60 10.75 8.97
CA ARG A 50 10.51 10.37 10.06
C ARG A 50 10.61 8.86 10.22
N ALA A 51 11.68 8.40 10.83
CA ALA A 51 11.75 7.08 11.44
C ALA A 51 11.01 7.10 12.80
N ASN A 52 10.48 5.96 13.21
CA ASN A 52 9.62 5.80 14.40
C ASN A 52 8.34 6.66 14.34
N GLU A 53 7.80 6.85 13.14
CA GLU A 53 6.57 7.60 12.90
C GLU A 53 5.36 6.68 12.99
N LEU A 54 4.33 7.14 13.70
CA LEU A 54 3.02 6.53 13.76
C LEU A 54 2.03 7.38 12.97
N ASP A 55 1.42 6.80 11.97
CA ASP A 55 0.44 7.45 11.12
C ASP A 55 -0.95 6.88 11.38
N ILE A 56 -1.94 7.77 11.47
CA ILE A 56 -3.36 7.41 11.53
C ILE A 56 -4.05 8.07 10.35
N GLY A 57 -4.65 7.26 9.48
CA GLY A 57 -5.35 7.70 8.29
C GLY A 57 -6.85 7.50 8.38
N ILE A 58 -7.58 8.40 7.72
CA ILE A 58 -9.01 8.25 7.41
C ILE A 58 -9.17 8.41 5.91
N PHE A 59 -9.96 7.56 5.27
CA PHE A 59 -10.07 7.57 3.82
C PHE A 59 -11.46 7.21 3.32
N ALA A 60 -11.77 7.68 2.11
CA ALA A 60 -12.82 7.17 1.27
C ALA A 60 -12.24 6.11 0.32
N SER A 61 -13.07 5.14 -0.05
CA SER A 61 -12.70 4.03 -0.93
C SER A 61 -13.69 3.89 -2.08
N TYR A 62 -13.15 3.58 -3.24
CA TYR A 62 -13.90 3.10 -4.40
C TYR A 62 -13.33 1.77 -4.84
N ASP A 63 -14.19 0.76 -4.94
CA ASP A 63 -13.82 -0.60 -5.27
C ASP A 63 -14.54 -1.06 -6.53
N LYS A 64 -13.81 -1.76 -7.40
CA LYS A 64 -14.35 -2.32 -8.63
C LYS A 64 -13.92 -3.78 -8.76
N GLY A 65 -14.89 -4.67 -8.89
CA GLY A 65 -14.65 -6.08 -9.21
C GLY A 65 -14.04 -6.23 -10.60
N VAL A 66 -13.07 -7.14 -10.72
CA VAL A 66 -12.37 -7.46 -11.97
C VAL A 66 -12.70 -8.90 -12.35
N GLY A 67 -13.21 -9.10 -13.58
CA GLY A 67 -13.61 -10.41 -14.08
C GLY A 67 -15.12 -10.63 -14.07
N ASP A 68 -15.54 -11.88 -14.21
CA ASP A 68 -16.96 -12.26 -14.23
C ASP A 68 -17.46 -12.38 -12.78
N VAL A 69 -17.70 -11.23 -12.15
CA VAL A 69 -18.14 -11.08 -10.74
C VAL A 69 -19.62 -11.42 -10.53
N SER A 70 -20.31 -11.90 -11.59
CA SER A 70 -21.75 -12.21 -11.56
C SER A 70 -22.15 -13.24 -10.49
N ASN A 71 -21.21 -14.05 -10.02
CA ASN A 71 -21.45 -15.11 -9.04
C ASN A 71 -21.21 -14.70 -7.58
N LEU A 72 -20.68 -13.49 -7.32
CA LEU A 72 -20.30 -13.07 -5.98
C LEU A 72 -21.28 -12.13 -5.31
N GLY A 73 -22.31 -11.65 -6.00
CA GLY A 73 -23.19 -10.61 -5.46
C GLY A 73 -22.45 -9.26 -5.23
N ILE A 74 -21.11 -9.23 -5.32
CA ILE A 74 -20.34 -7.99 -5.30
C ILE A 74 -20.71 -7.27 -6.58
N GLY A 75 -21.47 -6.18 -6.46
CA GLY A 75 -21.85 -5.35 -7.60
C GLY A 75 -20.60 -4.88 -8.35
N GLU A 76 -20.80 -4.39 -9.56
CA GLU A 76 -19.71 -3.90 -10.39
C GLU A 76 -18.88 -2.80 -9.68
N HIS A 77 -19.46 -2.13 -8.67
CA HIS A 77 -18.84 -1.00 -7.95
C HIS A 77 -19.26 -1.00 -6.48
N GLY A 78 -18.31 -0.65 -5.60
CA GLY A 78 -18.52 -0.37 -4.19
C GLY A 78 -17.98 1.00 -3.81
N TRP A 79 -18.65 1.67 -2.89
CA TRP A 79 -18.19 2.90 -2.26
C TRP A 79 -18.11 2.69 -0.76
N GLY A 80 -17.11 3.25 -0.15
CA GLY A 80 -16.96 3.10 1.27
C GLY A 80 -15.94 4.05 1.86
N GLY A 81 -15.39 3.62 2.96
CA GLY A 81 -14.32 4.33 3.65
C GLY A 81 -13.80 3.53 4.81
N GLY A 82 -12.73 4.00 5.38
CA GLY A 82 -12.05 3.28 6.42
C GLY A 82 -11.05 4.11 7.19
N VAL A 83 -10.29 3.39 7.99
CA VAL A 83 -9.19 3.91 8.78
C VAL A 83 -7.97 3.04 8.56
N ASP A 84 -6.79 3.64 8.61
CA ASP A 84 -5.54 2.92 8.65
C ASP A 84 -4.66 3.40 9.79
N VAL A 85 -3.81 2.51 10.28
CA VAL A 85 -2.77 2.81 11.26
C VAL A 85 -1.48 2.22 10.69
N ALA A 86 -0.49 3.07 10.43
CA ALA A 86 0.81 2.66 9.94
C ALA A 86 1.90 3.04 10.94
N TYR A 87 2.90 2.19 11.07
CA TYR A 87 4.09 2.45 11.87
C TYR A 87 5.33 2.25 11.02
N PHE A 88 6.18 3.28 10.96
CA PHE A 88 7.42 3.30 10.21
C PHE A 88 8.63 3.25 11.15
N PRO A 89 9.11 2.08 11.57
CA PRO A 89 10.33 1.96 12.37
C PRO A 89 11.55 2.52 11.63
N TRP A 90 11.53 2.51 10.30
CA TRP A 90 12.54 3.10 9.44
C TRP A 90 11.91 4.14 8.52
N LEU A 91 12.70 5.11 8.10
CA LEU A 91 12.25 6.18 7.20
C LEU A 91 11.59 5.64 5.92
N TYR A 92 12.10 4.53 5.39
CA TYR A 92 11.71 3.96 4.09
C TYR A 92 10.77 2.76 4.20
N GLY A 93 10.54 2.23 5.38
CA GLY A 93 9.76 1.00 5.52
C GLY A 93 8.98 0.92 6.82
N GLY A 94 7.81 0.34 6.74
CA GLY A 94 6.89 0.19 7.85
C GLY A 94 5.85 -0.90 7.62
N PHE A 95 4.92 -0.94 8.54
CA PHE A 95 3.77 -1.85 8.55
C PHE A 95 2.49 -1.04 8.67
N ARG A 96 1.44 -1.50 8.03
CA ARG A 96 0.13 -0.86 8.06
C ARG A 96 -0.95 -1.87 8.38
N PHE A 97 -1.86 -1.49 9.25
CA PHE A 97 -3.13 -2.15 9.46
C PHE A 97 -4.24 -1.26 8.92
N GLN A 98 -5.09 -1.78 8.05
CA GLN A 98 -6.17 -1.04 7.41
C GLN A 98 -7.50 -1.77 7.61
N GLY A 99 -8.55 -1.01 7.90
CA GLY A 99 -9.92 -1.51 7.97
C GLY A 99 -10.87 -0.60 7.20
N SER A 100 -11.69 -1.17 6.33
CA SER A 100 -12.68 -0.43 5.54
C SER A 100 -14.05 -1.13 5.55
N ALA A 101 -15.09 -0.33 5.36
CA ALA A 101 -16.43 -0.80 5.12
C ALA A 101 -16.91 -0.28 3.77
N LEU A 102 -17.43 -1.19 2.95
CA LEU A 102 -17.87 -0.94 1.58
C LEU A 102 -19.37 -1.19 1.47
N ASN A 103 -20.09 -0.25 0.89
CA ASN A 103 -21.48 -0.46 0.47
C ASN A 103 -21.49 -0.92 -0.98
N ILE A 104 -22.03 -2.11 -1.21
CA ILE A 104 -22.07 -2.74 -2.52
C ILE A 104 -23.41 -2.41 -3.17
N SER A 105 -23.37 -1.60 -4.23
CA SER A 105 -24.54 -0.94 -4.83
C SER A 105 -25.64 -1.87 -5.32
N ARG A 106 -25.35 -3.16 -5.59
CA ARG A 106 -26.32 -4.09 -6.18
C ARG A 106 -27.07 -4.94 -5.17
N ALA A 107 -26.52 -5.10 -3.97
CA ALA A 107 -27.03 -6.04 -2.98
C ALA A 107 -27.60 -5.35 -1.73
N ASP A 108 -27.49 -4.04 -1.62
CA ASP A 108 -27.78 -3.28 -0.39
C ASP A 108 -27.07 -3.89 0.84
N GLN A 109 -25.86 -4.39 0.61
CA GLN A 109 -25.05 -5.10 1.59
C GLN A 109 -23.77 -4.36 1.89
N THR A 110 -23.31 -4.48 3.12
CA THR A 110 -22.04 -3.92 3.56
C THR A 110 -21.00 -5.04 3.68
N ALA A 111 -19.85 -4.88 3.02
CA ALA A 111 -18.69 -5.73 3.19
C ALA A 111 -17.63 -5.00 4.00
N GLY A 112 -16.90 -5.71 4.86
CA GLY A 112 -15.71 -5.23 5.54
C GLY A 112 -14.46 -5.80 4.91
N ILE A 113 -13.41 -5.00 4.78
CA ILE A 113 -12.07 -5.45 4.39
C ILE A 113 -11.11 -5.06 5.51
N VAL A 114 -10.27 -6.01 5.90
CA VAL A 114 -9.20 -5.79 6.88
C VAL A 114 -7.91 -6.32 6.29
N THR A 115 -6.86 -5.50 6.25
CA THR A 115 -5.54 -5.88 5.73
C THR A 115 -4.43 -5.56 6.70
N TYR A 116 -3.35 -6.33 6.59
CA TYR A 116 -2.07 -6.08 7.22
C TYR A 116 -0.98 -6.09 6.15
N ASP A 117 -0.32 -4.95 5.97
CA ASP A 117 0.59 -4.68 4.86
C ASP A 117 2.00 -4.36 5.34
N ALA A 118 3.00 -4.76 4.57
CA ALA A 118 4.31 -4.13 4.57
C ALA A 118 4.26 -2.93 3.61
N VAL A 119 4.83 -1.81 4.02
CA VAL A 119 4.84 -0.55 3.25
C VAL A 119 6.27 -0.10 3.04
N LEU A 120 6.60 0.26 1.80
CA LEU A 120 7.86 0.89 1.44
C LEU A 120 7.55 2.28 0.89
N ARG A 121 8.12 3.33 1.47
CA ARG A 121 7.95 4.72 1.01
C ARG A 121 9.29 5.36 0.68
N TYR A 122 9.30 6.32 -0.24
CA TYR A 122 10.48 7.08 -0.60
C TYR A 122 10.22 8.58 -0.51
N PRO A 123 10.61 9.24 0.59
CA PRO A 123 10.45 10.68 0.75
C PRO A 123 11.28 11.46 -0.27
N LEU A 124 10.63 12.23 -1.13
CA LEU A 124 11.30 13.02 -2.17
C LEU A 124 11.92 14.31 -1.64
N ASP A 125 11.53 14.77 -0.46
CA ASP A 125 12.10 15.95 0.21
C ASP A 125 13.57 15.75 0.60
N LEU A 126 14.05 14.51 0.64
CA LEU A 126 15.48 14.19 0.81
C LEU A 126 16.33 14.53 -0.43
N VAL A 127 15.69 14.56 -1.61
CA VAL A 127 16.36 14.82 -2.90
C VAL A 127 16.01 16.20 -3.44
N ILE A 128 14.75 16.60 -3.27
CA ILE A 128 14.20 17.86 -3.74
C ILE A 128 13.74 18.66 -2.52
N PRO A 129 14.50 19.65 -2.06
CA PRO A 129 14.15 20.44 -0.89
C PRO A 129 12.73 21.05 -1.00
N ASN A 130 11.97 21.01 0.07
CA ASN A 130 10.58 21.51 0.19
C ASN A 130 9.55 20.79 -0.68
N PHE A 131 9.87 19.60 -1.23
CA PHE A 131 8.92 18.79 -1.96
C PHE A 131 8.47 17.59 -1.10
N HIS A 132 7.53 17.83 -0.22
CA HIS A 132 7.08 16.89 0.82
C HIS A 132 6.13 15.81 0.29
N LEU A 133 6.54 15.16 -0.80
CA LEU A 133 5.85 14.04 -1.44
C LEU A 133 6.62 12.74 -1.21
N ALA A 134 5.92 11.69 -0.86
CA ALA A 134 6.47 10.34 -0.79
C ALA A 134 5.63 9.37 -1.63
N PRO A 135 6.12 8.88 -2.76
CA PRO A 135 5.60 7.69 -3.38
C PRO A 135 5.83 6.49 -2.46
N TYR A 136 4.86 5.57 -2.43
CA TYR A 136 4.97 4.35 -1.67
C TYR A 136 4.36 3.16 -2.40
N ALA A 137 4.82 1.97 -2.02
CA ALA A 137 4.26 0.69 -2.44
C ALA A 137 3.91 -0.13 -1.21
N PHE A 138 2.90 -0.96 -1.32
CA PHE A 138 2.48 -1.85 -0.24
C PHE A 138 2.10 -3.22 -0.76
N GLY A 139 2.12 -4.20 0.13
CA GLY A 139 1.63 -5.53 -0.13
C GLY A 139 1.44 -6.29 1.17
N GLY A 140 0.42 -7.12 1.19
CA GLY A 140 0.05 -7.80 2.41
C GLY A 140 -1.02 -8.87 2.25
N VAL A 141 -1.61 -9.19 3.38
CA VAL A 141 -2.67 -10.19 3.50
C VAL A 141 -3.81 -9.65 4.34
N GLY A 142 -5.00 -10.17 4.12
CA GLY A 142 -6.15 -9.71 4.86
C GLY A 142 -7.35 -10.64 4.76
N GLY A 143 -8.51 -10.10 5.08
CA GLY A 143 -9.77 -10.80 5.01
C GLY A 143 -10.91 -9.90 4.52
N LEU A 144 -11.76 -10.47 3.70
CA LEU A 144 -13.05 -9.93 3.32
C LEU A 144 -14.10 -10.52 4.27
N LEU A 145 -14.86 -9.65 4.93
CA LEU A 145 -15.85 -10.00 5.95
C LEU A 145 -17.24 -9.58 5.47
N GLY A 146 -18.15 -10.52 5.30
CA GLY A 146 -19.53 -10.22 4.85
C GLY A 146 -19.63 -9.90 3.37
N GLY A 147 -20.80 -9.41 2.94
CA GLY A 147 -21.04 -8.90 1.58
C GLY A 147 -21.25 -9.95 0.49
N LEU A 148 -21.23 -11.22 0.83
CA LEU A 148 -21.45 -12.31 -0.13
C LEU A 148 -22.90 -12.77 -0.03
N ASP A 149 -23.70 -12.43 -1.04
CA ASP A 149 -25.05 -12.88 -1.14
C ASP A 149 -25.10 -14.35 -1.55
N GLY A 150 -25.34 -15.19 -0.59
CA GLY A 150 -25.67 -16.59 -0.79
C GLY A 150 -26.81 -16.95 0.16
N THR A 151 -28.04 -16.81 -0.27
CA THR A 151 -29.13 -17.54 0.38
C THR A 151 -28.86 -19.02 0.19
N ASN A 152 -28.47 -19.69 1.28
CA ASN A 152 -28.47 -21.13 1.27
C ASN A 152 -29.92 -21.63 1.03
N ARG A 153 -30.09 -22.85 0.51
CA ARG A 153 -31.38 -23.48 0.25
C ARG A 153 -32.40 -23.45 1.42
N PHE A 154 -31.98 -22.97 2.58
CA PHE A 154 -32.75 -22.88 3.82
C PHE A 154 -33.03 -21.43 4.26
N GLY A 155 -32.74 -20.41 3.41
CA GLY A 155 -33.07 -19.01 3.70
C GLY A 155 -32.20 -18.32 4.74
N GLY A 156 -31.06 -18.90 5.12
CA GLY A 156 -30.09 -18.27 6.03
C GLY A 156 -29.11 -17.39 5.25
N GLN A 157 -28.82 -16.19 5.76
CA GLN A 157 -27.74 -15.35 5.28
C GLN A 157 -26.41 -16.09 5.50
N ARG A 158 -25.64 -16.25 4.45
CA ARG A 158 -24.31 -16.82 4.52
C ARG A 158 -23.32 -15.66 4.66
N THR A 159 -22.76 -15.50 5.83
CA THR A 159 -21.60 -14.62 6.05
C THR A 159 -20.36 -15.41 5.63
N ASP A 160 -19.92 -15.23 4.41
CA ASP A 160 -18.69 -15.86 3.91
C ASP A 160 -17.53 -14.91 4.17
N SER A 161 -16.58 -15.33 5.02
CA SER A 161 -15.31 -14.65 5.19
C SER A 161 -14.30 -15.29 4.24
N ARG A 162 -13.51 -14.47 3.54
CA ARG A 162 -12.49 -14.94 2.61
C ARG A 162 -11.14 -14.32 2.91
N VAL A 163 -10.10 -15.09 2.68
CA VAL A 163 -8.73 -14.60 2.75
C VAL A 163 -8.45 -13.80 1.48
N LEU A 164 -7.73 -12.70 1.61
CA LEU A 164 -7.26 -11.91 0.49
C LEU A 164 -5.76 -11.62 0.63
N GLY A 165 -5.09 -11.50 -0.51
CA GLY A 165 -3.79 -10.87 -0.62
C GLY A 165 -3.98 -9.53 -1.32
N ASN A 166 -3.18 -8.53 -1.00
CA ASN A 166 -3.24 -7.24 -1.65
C ASN A 166 -1.86 -6.75 -2.07
N ALA A 167 -1.81 -5.92 -3.11
CA ALA A 167 -0.62 -5.21 -3.53
C ALA A 167 -1.00 -3.93 -4.25
N GLY A 168 -0.23 -2.88 -4.04
CA GLY A 168 -0.53 -1.60 -4.67
C GLY A 168 0.54 -0.55 -4.42
N GLY A 169 0.17 0.68 -4.72
CA GLY A 169 1.03 1.83 -4.50
C GLY A 169 0.24 3.12 -4.43
N GLY A 170 0.87 4.16 -3.93
CA GLY A 170 0.23 5.45 -3.74
C GLY A 170 1.22 6.59 -3.63
N LEU A 171 0.66 7.75 -3.42
CA LEU A 171 1.35 9.00 -3.19
C LEU A 171 0.83 9.62 -1.90
N GLU A 172 1.74 10.07 -1.07
CA GLU A 172 1.44 10.80 0.16
C GLU A 172 2.11 12.16 0.11
N TYR A 173 1.37 13.21 0.41
CA TYR A 173 1.87 14.59 0.45
C TYR A 173 1.60 15.21 1.82
N HIS A 174 2.65 15.69 2.48
CA HIS A 174 2.55 16.35 3.78
C HIS A 174 2.53 17.87 3.62
N PHE A 175 1.48 18.51 4.14
CA PHE A 175 1.39 19.98 4.27
C PHE A 175 2.17 20.48 5.47
N THR A 176 2.23 19.68 6.52
CA THR A 176 2.99 19.90 7.74
C THR A 176 3.64 18.58 8.17
N PRO A 177 4.60 18.60 9.12
CA PRO A 177 5.17 17.35 9.65
C PRO A 177 4.16 16.40 10.32
N HIS A 178 2.92 16.85 10.52
CA HIS A 178 1.89 16.08 11.23
C HIS A 178 0.61 15.85 10.42
N VAL A 179 0.45 16.52 9.27
CA VAL A 179 -0.78 16.41 8.49
C VAL A 179 -0.47 16.28 7.02
N GLY A 180 -0.99 15.23 6.41
CA GLY A 180 -0.87 14.95 4.99
C GLY A 180 -2.17 14.48 4.37
N ILE A 181 -2.13 14.32 3.07
CA ILE A 181 -3.16 13.64 2.27
C ILE A 181 -2.50 12.51 1.50
N PHE A 182 -3.28 11.51 1.15
CA PHE A 182 -2.79 10.42 0.34
C PHE A 182 -3.82 9.95 -0.69
N THR A 183 -3.33 9.32 -1.73
CA THR A 183 -4.11 8.55 -2.68
C THR A 183 -3.36 7.28 -3.02
N GLU A 184 -4.09 6.18 -3.15
CA GLU A 184 -3.50 4.89 -3.48
C GLU A 184 -4.42 4.08 -4.38
N ALA A 185 -3.82 3.19 -5.15
CA ALA A 185 -4.51 2.17 -5.91
C ALA A 185 -3.91 0.81 -5.58
N GLY A 186 -4.78 -0.15 -5.32
CA GLY A 186 -4.42 -1.52 -4.98
C GLY A 186 -5.19 -2.54 -5.78
N TYR A 187 -4.68 -3.74 -5.79
CA TYR A 187 -5.32 -4.91 -6.35
C TYR A 187 -5.44 -5.97 -5.27
N ASP A 188 -6.67 -6.42 -5.01
CA ASP A 188 -7.00 -7.43 -4.03
C ASP A 188 -7.23 -8.77 -4.71
N PHE A 189 -6.41 -9.75 -4.34
CA PHE A 189 -6.50 -11.14 -4.76
C PHE A 189 -7.35 -11.90 -3.74
N VAL A 190 -8.65 -12.00 -3.97
CA VAL A 190 -9.56 -12.68 -3.05
C VAL A 190 -9.63 -14.17 -3.39
N ASP A 191 -9.58 -15.03 -2.38
CA ASP A 191 -9.70 -16.48 -2.56
C ASP A 191 -10.99 -16.87 -3.27
N GLY A 192 -10.86 -17.75 -4.26
CA GLY A 192 -11.94 -18.24 -5.11
C GLY A 192 -11.90 -17.68 -6.54
N PRO A 193 -12.58 -18.34 -7.48
CA PRO A 193 -12.56 -17.93 -8.88
C PRO A 193 -13.26 -16.58 -9.10
N HIS A 194 -12.59 -15.68 -9.81
CA HIS A 194 -13.14 -14.38 -10.29
C HIS A 194 -13.51 -13.36 -9.19
N ASN A 195 -12.81 -13.35 -8.06
CA ASN A 195 -13.15 -12.51 -6.92
C ASN A 195 -12.23 -11.30 -6.73
N ASN A 196 -11.35 -11.04 -7.68
CA ASN A 196 -10.37 -9.99 -7.56
C ASN A 196 -11.01 -8.60 -7.69
N MET A 197 -10.44 -7.63 -6.98
CA MET A 197 -10.91 -6.25 -6.97
C MET A 197 -9.78 -5.27 -7.20
N VAL A 198 -10.10 -4.12 -7.79
CA VAL A 198 -9.26 -2.93 -7.79
C VAL A 198 -9.85 -1.98 -6.77
N GLN A 199 -9.03 -1.53 -5.85
CA GLN A 199 -9.39 -0.56 -4.82
C GLN A 199 -8.66 0.76 -5.09
N ILE A 200 -9.36 1.88 -4.95
CA ILE A 200 -8.78 3.22 -4.98
C ILE A 200 -9.19 3.93 -3.69
N ASN A 201 -8.21 4.34 -2.91
CA ASN A 201 -8.39 5.05 -1.65
C ASN A 201 -7.82 6.47 -1.75
N TRP A 202 -8.45 7.41 -1.07
CA TRP A 202 -7.92 8.76 -0.88
C TRP A 202 -8.39 9.32 0.46
N GLY A 203 -7.51 10.03 1.13
CA GLY A 203 -7.80 10.46 2.48
C GLY A 203 -6.80 11.41 3.08
N ALA A 204 -6.96 11.63 4.37
CA ALA A 204 -6.04 12.40 5.19
C ALA A 204 -5.28 11.47 6.14
N ARG A 205 -4.04 11.82 6.44
CA ARG A 205 -3.16 11.11 7.35
C ARG A 205 -2.59 12.05 8.40
N PHE A 206 -2.51 11.58 9.63
CA PHE A 206 -2.00 12.32 10.78
C PHE A 206 -0.78 11.57 11.32
N ALA A 207 0.39 12.22 11.30
CA ALA A 207 1.69 11.68 11.69
C ALA A 207 2.09 12.15 13.10
N PHE A 208 2.56 11.22 13.96
CA PHE A 208 2.93 11.42 15.36
C PHE A 208 4.36 10.98 15.67
#